data_cdeb1e05ec8be1ff0258475eebf54c3e
#
_entry.id   cdeb1e05ec8be1ff0258475eebf54c3e
#
_cell.length_a   1.000
_cell.length_b   1.000
_cell.length_c   1.000
_cell.angle_alpha   90.00
_cell.angle_beta   90.00
_cell.angle_gamma   90.00
#
_symmetry.space_group_name_H-M   'P 1'
#
loop_
_entity.id
_entity.type
_entity.pdbx_description
1 polymer ?
#
loop_
_entity_poly.entity_id
_entity_poly.type
_entity_poly.pdbx_seq_one_letter_code
_entity_poly.pdbx_strand_id
1 'polypeptide(L)'
;MKKPAHNLLTAFLLLWLTGLTTACGGDDYYYPDILQDYLTAHSGADGRLQTILTDDGTLYDVLNAVIAPDETSDTTLRIVANYACEEDGVGGQGVRLYAAQTTVSPLPLPADRFEDGIKTDPASVLSIWMGLDYLNIVLEVKAGGGDHTFHFVEDEVRWDETAARREVCLSLYHDAGDDPQYYTRRAYLSIPLAQYATDDAASLSVRFSLLNYEGEEESYVFEYIEP
;
A
#
# COMPACT_ATOMS: atom_id res chain seq x y z
N MET A 1 49.89 45.57 -51.41
CA MET A 1 48.54 45.60 -50.89
C MET A 1 48.03 44.17 -50.81
N LYS A 2 48.14 43.51 -49.63
CA LYS A 2 47.58 42.18 -49.33
C LYS A 2 46.92 42.23 -47.95
N LYS A 3 45.63 42.39 -47.91
CA LYS A 3 44.79 42.02 -46.73
C LYS A 3 43.30 42.13 -47.11
N PRO A 4 42.64 41.00 -47.47
CA PRO A 4 41.33 40.75 -46.87
C PRO A 4 41.02 39.31 -46.53
N ALA A 5 42.02 38.35 -46.55
CA ALA A 5 41.70 36.94 -46.32
C ALA A 5 41.48 36.57 -44.82
N HIS A 6 42.06 37.33 -43.90
CA HIS A 6 41.93 37.03 -42.46
C HIS A 6 40.56 37.36 -41.88
N ASN A 7 39.91 38.39 -42.38
CA ASN A 7 38.61 38.83 -41.87
C ASN A 7 37.44 37.91 -42.32
N LEU A 8 37.60 37.21 -43.45
CA LEU A 8 36.59 36.24 -43.89
C LEU A 8 36.61 34.94 -43.08
N LEU A 9 37.81 34.50 -42.71
CA LEU A 9 37.97 33.26 -41.89
C LEU A 9 37.47 33.44 -40.47
N THR A 10 37.69 34.60 -39.86
CA THR A 10 37.17 34.93 -38.52
C THR A 10 35.66 35.10 -38.52
N ALA A 11 35.08 35.69 -39.55
CA ALA A 11 33.63 35.80 -39.69
C ALA A 11 32.95 34.43 -39.89
N PHE A 12 33.56 33.50 -40.60
CA PHE A 12 33.04 32.15 -40.79
C PHE A 12 33.17 31.30 -39.53
N LEU A 13 34.24 31.47 -38.72
CA LEU A 13 34.42 30.78 -37.46
C LEU A 13 33.43 31.27 -36.37
N LEU A 14 33.12 32.57 -36.36
CA LEU A 14 32.10 33.14 -35.48
C LEU A 14 30.68 32.69 -35.84
N LEU A 15 30.37 32.50 -37.13
CA LEU A 15 29.06 32.04 -37.57
C LEU A 15 28.83 30.55 -37.21
N TRP A 16 29.91 29.72 -37.16
CA TRP A 16 29.84 28.33 -36.74
C TRP A 16 29.67 28.14 -35.22
N LEU A 17 30.18 29.10 -34.43
CA LEU A 17 30.08 29.04 -32.96
C LEU A 17 28.69 29.42 -32.43
N THR A 18 27.90 30.18 -33.20
CA THR A 18 26.52 30.56 -32.83
C THR A 18 25.47 29.49 -33.17
N GLY A 19 25.84 28.49 -33.98
CA GLY A 19 24.94 27.37 -34.36
C GLY A 19 24.88 26.23 -33.36
N LEU A 20 25.69 26.24 -32.29
CA LEU A 20 25.78 25.14 -31.31
C LEU A 20 25.00 25.37 -30.01
N THR A 21 24.23 26.46 -29.88
CA THR A 21 23.51 26.77 -28.63
C THR A 21 22.02 26.49 -28.68
N THR A 22 21.49 25.80 -29.70
CA THR A 22 20.06 25.47 -29.78
C THR A 22 19.76 23.98 -29.60
N ALA A 23 20.60 23.25 -28.84
CA ALA A 23 20.39 21.84 -28.50
C ALA A 23 20.15 21.63 -26.99
N CYS A 24 19.46 22.56 -26.33
CA CYS A 24 18.73 22.28 -25.10
C CYS A 24 17.26 22.63 -25.39
N GLY A 25 16.61 21.82 -26.19
CA GLY A 25 15.19 21.63 -26.07
C GLY A 25 14.99 20.98 -24.69
N GLY A 26 14.62 21.77 -23.70
CA GLY A 26 14.09 21.22 -22.47
C GLY A 26 12.80 20.51 -22.85
N ASP A 27 12.86 19.22 -23.10
CA ASP A 27 11.72 18.38 -22.83
C ASP A 27 11.53 18.56 -21.32
N ASP A 28 10.53 19.34 -20.91
CA ASP A 28 10.04 19.37 -19.54
C ASP A 28 9.57 17.94 -19.24
N TYR A 29 10.51 17.11 -18.78
CA TYR A 29 10.23 15.74 -18.41
C TYR A 29 9.41 15.83 -17.12
N TYR A 30 8.09 15.73 -17.27
CA TYR A 30 7.17 15.70 -16.16
C TYR A 30 7.30 14.36 -15.45
N TYR A 31 7.85 14.37 -14.24
CA TYR A 31 7.81 13.23 -13.34
C TYR A 31 6.49 13.28 -12.58
N PRO A 32 5.58 12.32 -12.76
CA PRO A 32 4.38 12.27 -11.96
C PRO A 32 4.72 12.08 -10.48
N ASP A 33 3.95 12.70 -9.62
CA ASP A 33 4.04 12.51 -8.17
C ASP A 33 3.43 11.15 -7.83
N ILE A 34 4.30 10.13 -7.68
CA ILE A 34 3.85 8.75 -7.44
C ILE A 34 3.70 8.52 -5.95
N LEU A 35 2.48 8.20 -5.55
CA LEU A 35 2.10 7.79 -4.21
C LEU A 35 2.14 6.27 -4.09
N GLN A 36 2.35 5.76 -2.88
CA GLN A 36 2.18 4.35 -2.54
C GLN A 36 1.28 4.24 -1.32
N ASP A 37 0.10 3.68 -1.49
CA ASP A 37 -0.89 3.57 -0.44
C ASP A 37 -1.61 2.21 -0.44
N TYR A 38 -2.24 1.92 0.71
CA TYR A 38 -3.26 0.89 0.81
C TYR A 38 -4.57 1.44 0.28
N LEU A 39 -5.22 0.66 -0.58
CA LEU A 39 -6.42 1.08 -1.28
C LEU A 39 -7.44 -0.06 -1.28
N THR A 40 -8.72 0.29 -1.23
CA THR A 40 -9.81 -0.63 -1.53
C THR A 40 -10.16 -0.47 -3.01
N ALA A 41 -9.85 -1.47 -3.82
CA ALA A 41 -10.05 -1.45 -5.26
C ALA A 41 -11.25 -2.31 -5.66
N HIS A 42 -12.01 -1.86 -6.67
CA HIS A 42 -13.08 -2.64 -7.28
C HIS A 42 -12.68 -3.04 -8.71
N SER A 43 -12.82 -4.35 -9.02
CA SER A 43 -12.63 -4.88 -10.37
C SER A 43 -13.96 -5.10 -11.06
N GLY A 44 -14.04 -4.79 -12.35
CA GLY A 44 -15.21 -5.05 -13.17
C GLY A 44 -15.28 -6.49 -13.69
N ALA A 45 -16.34 -6.80 -14.44
CA ALA A 45 -16.57 -8.12 -15.05
C ALA A 45 -15.44 -8.57 -16.01
N ASP A 46 -14.67 -7.63 -16.53
CA ASP A 46 -13.51 -7.88 -17.40
C ASP A 46 -12.21 -8.11 -16.61
N GLY A 47 -12.27 -8.16 -15.28
CA GLY A 47 -11.12 -8.33 -14.40
C GLY A 47 -10.21 -7.11 -14.31
N ARG A 48 -10.62 -5.94 -14.80
CA ARG A 48 -9.83 -4.71 -14.69
C ARG A 48 -10.26 -3.89 -13.48
N LEU A 49 -9.29 -3.24 -12.85
CA LEU A 49 -9.57 -2.28 -11.79
C LEU A 49 -10.30 -1.08 -12.39
N GLN A 50 -11.45 -0.74 -11.85
CA GLN A 50 -12.30 0.35 -12.29
C GLN A 50 -12.25 1.55 -11.36
N THR A 51 -12.29 1.30 -10.04
CA THR A 51 -12.24 2.34 -9.02
C THR A 51 -11.31 1.96 -7.90
N ILE A 52 -10.79 2.96 -7.20
CA ILE A 52 -10.09 2.82 -5.93
C ILE A 52 -10.68 3.78 -4.90
N LEU A 53 -10.76 3.32 -3.66
CA LEU A 53 -11.10 4.11 -2.49
C LEU A 53 -9.86 4.19 -1.60
N THR A 54 -9.43 5.40 -1.28
CA THR A 54 -8.31 5.66 -0.36
C THR A 54 -8.75 5.56 1.09
N ASP A 55 -7.82 5.46 2.01
CA ASP A 55 -8.10 5.36 3.45
C ASP A 55 -8.55 6.69 4.08
N ASP A 56 -8.54 7.78 3.33
CA ASP A 56 -9.16 9.05 3.69
C ASP A 56 -10.61 9.20 3.18
N GLY A 57 -11.14 8.15 2.50
CA GLY A 57 -12.50 8.10 1.97
C GLY A 57 -12.67 8.71 0.58
N THR A 58 -11.60 9.05 -0.13
CA THR A 58 -11.69 9.58 -1.49
C THR A 58 -11.79 8.46 -2.52
N LEU A 59 -12.86 8.51 -3.33
CA LEU A 59 -13.09 7.58 -4.44
C LEU A 59 -12.55 8.15 -5.74
N TYR A 60 -11.75 7.37 -6.46
CA TYR A 60 -11.19 7.72 -7.76
C TYR A 60 -11.53 6.68 -8.82
N ASP A 61 -11.72 7.14 -10.06
CA ASP A 61 -11.76 6.27 -11.24
C ASP A 61 -10.34 5.91 -11.68
N VAL A 62 -10.14 4.66 -12.11
CA VAL A 62 -8.86 4.18 -12.67
C VAL A 62 -8.82 4.50 -14.16
N LEU A 63 -7.88 5.37 -14.56
CA LEU A 63 -7.81 5.91 -15.93
C LEU A 63 -7.09 5.00 -16.93
N ASN A 64 -6.34 4.02 -16.46
CA ASN A 64 -5.60 3.09 -17.33
C ASN A 64 -6.06 1.65 -17.15
N ALA A 65 -5.85 0.83 -18.17
CA ALA A 65 -6.25 -0.57 -18.14
C ALA A 65 -5.24 -1.38 -17.29
N VAL A 66 -5.61 -1.68 -16.05
CA VAL A 66 -4.85 -2.51 -15.12
C VAL A 66 -5.68 -3.74 -14.78
N ILE A 67 -5.13 -4.92 -14.98
CA ILE A 67 -5.75 -6.17 -14.54
C ILE A 67 -5.64 -6.25 -13.02
N ALA A 68 -6.73 -6.64 -12.38
CA ALA A 68 -6.74 -6.85 -10.94
C ALA A 68 -5.71 -7.92 -10.55
N PRO A 69 -5.00 -7.75 -9.42
CA PRO A 69 -4.18 -8.83 -8.89
C PRO A 69 -5.01 -10.13 -8.78
N ASP A 70 -4.36 -11.28 -9.01
CA ASP A 70 -4.99 -12.61 -9.01
C ASP A 70 -6.12 -12.79 -10.04
N GLU A 71 -6.18 -11.91 -11.07
CA GLU A 71 -7.16 -11.93 -12.17
C GLU A 71 -8.63 -11.99 -11.72
N THR A 72 -8.92 -11.42 -10.54
CA THR A 72 -10.26 -11.43 -9.96
C THR A 72 -11.20 -10.45 -10.66
N SER A 73 -12.47 -10.83 -10.86
CA SER A 73 -13.48 -10.01 -11.53
C SER A 73 -14.71 -9.83 -10.64
N ASP A 74 -15.43 -8.70 -10.85
CA ASP A 74 -16.64 -8.31 -10.10
C ASP A 74 -16.45 -8.40 -8.57
N THR A 75 -15.30 -7.94 -8.07
CA THR A 75 -14.97 -8.08 -6.66
C THR A 75 -14.28 -6.83 -6.09
N THR A 76 -14.30 -6.75 -4.77
CA THR A 76 -13.58 -5.74 -4.01
C THR A 76 -12.34 -6.37 -3.41
N LEU A 77 -11.18 -5.71 -3.60
CA LEU A 77 -9.87 -6.17 -3.19
C LEU A 77 -9.22 -5.13 -2.28
N ARG A 78 -8.50 -5.59 -1.26
CA ARG A 78 -7.56 -4.73 -0.56
C ARG A 78 -6.18 -4.87 -1.19
N ILE A 79 -5.63 -3.77 -1.68
CA ILE A 79 -4.36 -3.74 -2.42
C ILE A 79 -3.41 -2.70 -1.83
N VAL A 80 -2.12 -2.87 -2.11
CA VAL A 80 -1.13 -1.79 -2.06
C VAL A 80 -0.79 -1.43 -3.51
N ALA A 81 -0.82 -0.15 -3.85
CA ALA A 81 -0.57 0.28 -5.21
C ALA A 81 0.30 1.54 -5.29
N ASN A 82 1.06 1.64 -6.38
CA ASN A 82 1.74 2.86 -6.79
C ASN A 82 0.88 3.57 -7.81
N TYR A 83 0.51 4.82 -7.55
CA TYR A 83 -0.39 5.57 -8.42
C TYR A 83 -0.04 7.07 -8.45
N ALA A 84 -0.56 7.77 -9.44
CA ALA A 84 -0.57 9.23 -9.49
C ALA A 84 -1.97 9.73 -9.79
N CYS A 85 -2.34 10.87 -9.18
CA CYS A 85 -3.59 11.56 -9.51
C CYS A 85 -3.44 12.27 -10.84
N GLU A 86 -4.43 12.13 -11.73
CA GLU A 86 -4.48 12.78 -13.04
C GLU A 86 -5.89 13.35 -13.26
N GLU A 87 -6.00 14.36 -14.14
CA GLU A 87 -7.30 14.81 -14.62
C GLU A 87 -7.85 13.81 -15.64
N ASP A 88 -9.14 13.48 -15.56
CA ASP A 88 -9.80 12.49 -16.42
C ASP A 88 -10.12 12.98 -17.85
N GLY A 89 -9.69 14.19 -18.21
CA GLY A 89 -9.94 14.81 -19.49
C GLY A 89 -11.34 15.39 -19.69
N VAL A 90 -12.26 15.17 -18.76
CA VAL A 90 -13.62 15.77 -18.71
C VAL A 90 -13.83 16.68 -17.49
N GLY A 91 -12.75 16.95 -16.74
CA GLY A 91 -12.73 17.86 -15.61
C GLY A 91 -12.95 17.19 -14.24
N GLY A 92 -12.94 15.85 -14.19
CA GLY A 92 -12.86 15.05 -12.96
C GLY A 92 -11.42 14.72 -12.59
N GLN A 93 -11.26 14.10 -11.43
CA GLN A 93 -9.99 13.55 -10.97
C GLN A 93 -10.05 12.04 -10.97
N GLY A 94 -9.05 11.41 -11.54
CA GLY A 94 -8.87 9.98 -11.52
C GLY A 94 -7.44 9.62 -11.15
N VAL A 95 -7.10 8.34 -11.24
CA VAL A 95 -5.76 7.87 -10.94
C VAL A 95 -5.21 7.01 -12.06
N ARG A 96 -3.92 7.13 -12.29
CA ARG A 96 -3.13 6.18 -13.07
C ARG A 96 -2.41 5.24 -12.14
N LEU A 97 -2.68 3.96 -12.24
CA LEU A 97 -1.98 2.92 -11.50
C LEU A 97 -0.72 2.47 -12.26
N TYR A 98 0.41 2.38 -11.56
CA TYR A 98 1.69 1.89 -12.10
C TYR A 98 2.01 0.48 -11.66
N ALA A 99 1.62 0.12 -10.43
CA ALA A 99 1.73 -1.22 -9.88
C ALA A 99 0.63 -1.44 -8.84
N ALA A 100 0.16 -2.66 -8.72
CA ALA A 100 -0.78 -3.08 -7.68
C ALA A 100 -0.47 -4.51 -7.28
N GLN A 101 -0.58 -4.80 -5.98
CA GLN A 101 -0.51 -6.15 -5.43
C GLN A 101 -1.55 -6.32 -4.33
N THR A 102 -2.09 -7.53 -4.18
CA THR A 102 -3.03 -7.86 -3.11
C THR A 102 -2.32 -7.79 -1.76
N THR A 103 -2.99 -7.25 -0.75
CA THR A 103 -2.55 -7.36 0.64
C THR A 103 -3.10 -8.63 1.28
N VAL A 104 -2.45 -9.10 2.33
CA VAL A 104 -3.03 -10.13 3.20
C VAL A 104 -4.13 -9.47 4.03
N SER A 105 -5.39 -9.77 3.73
CA SER A 105 -6.54 -9.10 4.36
C SER A 105 -7.71 -10.06 4.66
N PRO A 106 -7.45 -11.26 5.25
CA PRO A 106 -8.54 -12.13 5.70
C PRO A 106 -9.23 -11.53 6.93
N LEU A 107 -10.49 -11.91 7.15
CA LEU A 107 -11.18 -11.62 8.42
C LEU A 107 -10.46 -12.31 9.58
N PRO A 108 -10.26 -11.65 10.73
CA PRO A 108 -9.76 -12.31 11.93
C PRO A 108 -10.61 -13.51 12.31
N LEU A 109 -9.98 -14.57 12.78
CA LEU A 109 -10.62 -15.81 13.20
C LEU A 109 -10.31 -16.10 14.68
N PRO A 110 -11.27 -16.64 15.44
CA PRO A 110 -10.99 -17.09 16.80
C PRO A 110 -9.97 -18.25 16.81
N ALA A 111 -9.26 -18.39 17.93
CA ALA A 111 -8.14 -19.32 18.08
C ALA A 111 -8.48 -20.79 17.77
N ASP A 112 -9.71 -21.21 18.02
CA ASP A 112 -10.20 -22.57 17.79
C ASP A 112 -10.39 -22.92 16.30
N ARG A 113 -10.29 -21.93 15.40
CA ARG A 113 -10.35 -22.12 13.93
C ARG A 113 -9.00 -22.48 13.31
N PHE A 114 -7.92 -22.45 14.08
CA PHE A 114 -6.58 -22.84 13.63
C PHE A 114 -6.30 -24.29 14.04
N GLU A 115 -6.64 -25.23 13.15
CA GLU A 115 -6.60 -26.69 13.43
C GLU A 115 -5.20 -27.18 13.85
N ASP A 116 -4.14 -26.62 13.24
CA ASP A 116 -2.74 -26.97 13.55
C ASP A 116 -2.14 -26.09 14.67
N GLY A 117 -2.98 -25.37 15.39
CA GLY A 117 -2.59 -24.41 16.40
C GLY A 117 -2.12 -23.08 15.81
N ILE A 118 -1.96 -22.08 16.70
CA ILE A 118 -1.49 -20.75 16.32
C ILE A 118 0.03 -20.78 16.12
N LYS A 119 0.48 -20.31 14.98
CA LYS A 119 1.90 -20.12 14.65
C LYS A 119 2.28 -18.66 14.90
N THR A 120 3.40 -18.46 15.57
CA THR A 120 3.89 -17.14 15.99
C THR A 120 5.34 -16.94 15.60
N ASP A 121 5.69 -17.27 14.36
CA ASP A 121 7.03 -16.96 13.87
C ASP A 121 7.28 -15.45 13.91
N PRO A 122 8.50 -15.01 14.25
CA PRO A 122 8.76 -13.61 14.53
C PRO A 122 8.67 -12.73 13.28
N ALA A 123 8.22 -11.48 13.50
CA ALA A 123 8.22 -10.42 12.51
C ALA A 123 8.56 -9.08 13.17
N SER A 124 8.98 -8.09 12.38
CA SER A 124 9.18 -6.72 12.85
C SER A 124 8.15 -5.79 12.19
N VAL A 125 7.55 -4.89 12.96
CA VAL A 125 6.66 -3.86 12.41
C VAL A 125 7.49 -2.73 11.84
N LEU A 126 7.40 -2.49 10.54
CA LEU A 126 7.99 -1.33 9.89
C LEU A 126 7.08 -0.11 10.02
N SER A 127 5.78 -0.31 9.83
CA SER A 127 4.75 0.71 10.06
C SER A 127 3.40 0.07 10.34
N ILE A 128 2.57 0.77 11.13
CA ILE A 128 1.22 0.35 11.48
C ILE A 128 0.35 1.59 11.71
N TRP A 129 -0.85 1.64 11.12
CA TRP A 129 -1.77 2.77 11.24
C TRP A 129 -3.21 2.39 10.90
N MET A 130 -4.16 3.18 11.40
CA MET A 130 -5.56 3.04 11.04
C MET A 130 -5.82 3.65 9.67
N GLY A 131 -6.50 2.90 8.81
CA GLY A 131 -7.15 3.39 7.60
C GLY A 131 -8.66 3.54 7.81
N LEU A 132 -9.45 3.67 6.72
CA LEU A 132 -10.90 3.85 6.80
C LEU A 132 -11.54 2.76 7.68
N ASP A 133 -11.58 1.51 7.19
CA ASP A 133 -12.14 0.36 7.91
C ASP A 133 -11.10 -0.73 8.20
N TYR A 134 -9.82 -0.33 8.24
CA TYR A 134 -8.71 -1.26 8.31
C TYR A 134 -7.63 -0.81 9.29
N LEU A 135 -6.97 -1.78 9.91
CA LEU A 135 -5.65 -1.59 10.52
C LEU A 135 -4.60 -2.07 9.51
N ASN A 136 -3.83 -1.13 8.95
CA ASN A 136 -2.79 -1.40 7.96
C ASN A 136 -1.45 -1.65 8.62
N ILE A 137 -0.73 -2.65 8.13
CA ILE A 137 0.54 -3.08 8.72
C ILE A 137 1.53 -3.39 7.60
N VAL A 138 2.72 -2.83 7.69
CA VAL A 138 3.87 -3.26 6.91
C VAL A 138 4.81 -3.99 7.83
N LEU A 139 5.02 -5.27 7.57
CA LEU A 139 5.97 -6.09 8.31
C LEU A 139 7.28 -6.26 7.53
N GLU A 140 8.36 -6.46 8.26
CA GLU A 140 9.59 -7.04 7.76
C GLU A 140 9.74 -8.45 8.33
N VAL A 141 9.92 -9.42 7.44
CA VAL A 141 10.15 -10.82 7.79
C VAL A 141 11.43 -11.33 7.17
N LYS A 142 12.14 -12.19 7.86
CA LYS A 142 13.33 -12.86 7.33
C LYS A 142 12.89 -14.05 6.50
N ALA A 143 13.40 -14.16 5.28
CA ALA A 143 13.00 -15.15 4.29
C ALA A 143 14.19 -15.70 3.50
N GLY A 144 13.99 -16.84 2.87
CA GLY A 144 14.95 -17.46 1.95
C GLY A 144 14.36 -17.75 0.57
N GLY A 145 13.09 -17.37 0.35
CA GLY A 145 12.35 -17.58 -0.88
C GLY A 145 11.20 -18.58 -0.75
N GLY A 146 10.95 -19.11 0.43
CA GLY A 146 9.78 -19.90 0.75
C GLY A 146 8.51 -19.05 0.96
N ASP A 147 7.38 -19.75 0.99
CA ASP A 147 6.09 -19.13 1.24
C ASP A 147 5.87 -18.96 2.75
N HIS A 148 5.39 -17.77 3.14
CA HIS A 148 4.93 -17.50 4.50
C HIS A 148 3.42 -17.33 4.50
N THR A 149 2.78 -17.93 5.49
CA THR A 149 1.34 -17.79 5.70
C THR A 149 1.08 -16.77 6.81
N PHE A 150 0.23 -15.77 6.52
CA PHE A 150 -0.20 -14.77 7.49
C PHE A 150 -1.71 -14.83 7.67
N HIS A 151 -2.15 -14.66 8.90
CA HIS A 151 -3.56 -14.51 9.26
C HIS A 151 -3.67 -13.67 10.53
N PHE A 152 -4.91 -13.37 10.96
CA PHE A 152 -5.17 -12.63 12.19
C PHE A 152 -5.98 -13.51 13.14
N VAL A 153 -5.50 -13.61 14.37
CA VAL A 153 -6.20 -14.32 15.44
C VAL A 153 -7.05 -13.30 16.19
N GLU A 154 -8.33 -13.60 16.37
CA GLU A 154 -9.21 -12.88 17.28
C GLU A 154 -9.05 -13.48 18.68
N ASP A 155 -8.24 -12.84 19.53
CA ASP A 155 -7.94 -13.32 20.87
C ASP A 155 -9.09 -13.04 21.83
N GLU A 156 -9.65 -11.82 21.77
CA GLU A 156 -10.73 -11.39 22.65
C GLU A 156 -11.52 -10.23 22.04
N VAL A 157 -12.85 -10.27 22.22
CA VAL A 157 -13.75 -9.15 21.95
C VAL A 157 -14.54 -8.86 23.22
N ARG A 158 -14.42 -7.65 23.76
CA ARG A 158 -15.09 -7.21 24.98
C ARG A 158 -15.92 -5.97 24.75
N TRP A 159 -16.95 -5.80 25.57
CA TRP A 159 -17.71 -4.59 25.69
C TRP A 159 -17.40 -3.87 27.00
N ASP A 160 -16.92 -2.63 26.92
CA ASP A 160 -16.75 -1.74 28.08
C ASP A 160 -18.02 -0.89 28.24
N GLU A 161 -18.90 -1.27 29.18
CA GLU A 161 -20.16 -0.57 29.46
C GLU A 161 -19.93 0.87 29.96
N THR A 162 -18.80 1.13 30.63
CA THR A 162 -18.50 2.44 31.20
C THR A 162 -18.13 3.44 30.13
N ALA A 163 -17.35 3.00 29.15
CA ALA A 163 -16.90 3.82 28.03
C ALA A 163 -17.81 3.73 26.79
N ALA A 164 -18.85 2.86 26.82
CA ALA A 164 -19.64 2.48 25.64
C ALA A 164 -18.73 2.12 24.44
N ARG A 165 -17.68 1.34 24.73
CA ARG A 165 -16.60 1.05 23.79
C ARG A 165 -16.46 -0.45 23.58
N ARG A 166 -16.25 -0.86 22.34
CA ARG A 166 -15.82 -2.22 22.03
C ARG A 166 -14.29 -2.29 22.05
N GLU A 167 -13.77 -3.28 22.75
CA GLU A 167 -12.35 -3.59 22.80
C GLU A 167 -12.09 -4.90 22.08
N VAL A 168 -11.19 -4.85 21.09
CA VAL A 168 -10.81 -6.00 20.26
C VAL A 168 -9.31 -6.24 20.41
N CYS A 169 -8.95 -7.45 20.84
CA CYS A 169 -7.57 -7.90 20.90
C CYS A 169 -7.32 -8.88 19.76
N LEU A 170 -6.33 -8.57 18.93
CA LEU A 170 -5.92 -9.34 17.77
C LEU A 170 -4.44 -9.66 17.87
N SER A 171 -4.04 -10.84 17.39
CA SER A 171 -2.62 -11.18 17.25
C SER A 171 -2.30 -11.69 15.85
N LEU A 172 -1.03 -11.59 15.47
CA LEU A 172 -0.53 -12.09 14.21
C LEU A 172 -0.40 -13.61 14.25
N TYR A 173 -1.06 -14.30 13.31
CA TYR A 173 -0.67 -15.64 12.91
C TYR A 173 0.40 -15.52 11.83
N HIS A 174 1.57 -16.08 12.07
CA HIS A 174 2.65 -16.12 11.09
C HIS A 174 3.29 -17.52 11.11
N ASP A 175 3.23 -18.19 9.98
CA ASP A 175 3.92 -19.47 9.74
C ASP A 175 4.94 -19.26 8.62
N ALA A 176 6.21 -19.27 8.98
CA ALA A 176 7.33 -19.18 8.06
C ALA A 176 7.76 -20.56 7.53
N GLY A 177 7.17 -21.65 8.05
CA GLY A 177 7.59 -23.00 7.73
C GLY A 177 9.07 -23.24 8.00
N ASP A 178 9.73 -23.94 7.06
CA ASP A 178 11.17 -24.18 7.11
C ASP A 178 11.98 -23.18 6.26
N ASP A 179 11.42 -21.98 5.98
CA ASP A 179 12.08 -21.00 5.11
C ASP A 179 13.36 -20.45 5.76
N PRO A 180 14.53 -20.55 5.12
CA PRO A 180 15.77 -20.04 5.68
C PRO A 180 15.82 -18.52 5.68
N GLN A 181 16.43 -17.93 6.71
CA GLN A 181 16.43 -16.47 6.97
C GLN A 181 17.61 -15.76 6.27
N TYR A 182 17.68 -15.78 4.94
CA TYR A 182 18.81 -15.23 4.18
C TYR A 182 18.74 -13.72 3.96
N TYR A 183 17.51 -13.16 3.85
CA TYR A 183 17.30 -11.74 3.58
C TYR A 183 16.00 -11.27 4.25
N THR A 184 15.79 -9.96 4.27
CA THR A 184 14.55 -9.37 4.75
C THR A 184 13.64 -9.01 3.58
N ARG A 185 12.35 -9.36 3.67
CA ARG A 185 11.31 -8.91 2.74
C ARG A 185 10.17 -8.24 3.48
N ARG A 186 9.41 -7.41 2.76
CA ARG A 186 8.19 -6.80 3.29
C ARG A 186 6.98 -7.68 3.04
N ALA A 187 6.07 -7.69 4.02
CA ALA A 187 4.73 -8.22 3.88
C ALA A 187 3.74 -7.08 4.17
N TYR A 188 2.72 -6.97 3.32
CA TYR A 188 1.69 -5.95 3.40
C TYR A 188 0.40 -6.58 3.89
N LEU A 189 -0.04 -6.20 5.08
CA LEU A 189 -1.22 -6.74 5.76
C LEU A 189 -2.22 -5.61 6.01
N SER A 190 -3.51 -5.95 5.99
CA SER A 190 -4.57 -4.98 6.26
C SER A 190 -5.74 -5.70 6.94
N ILE A 191 -5.93 -5.47 8.23
CA ILE A 191 -6.95 -6.15 9.03
C ILE A 191 -8.30 -5.46 8.83
N PRO A 192 -9.33 -6.13 8.28
CA PRO A 192 -10.66 -5.57 8.19
C PRO A 192 -11.26 -5.41 9.60
N LEU A 193 -11.83 -4.25 9.91
CA LEU A 193 -12.40 -3.93 11.22
C LEU A 193 -13.92 -3.69 11.19
N ALA A 194 -14.51 -3.59 10.00
CA ALA A 194 -15.94 -3.28 9.85
C ALA A 194 -16.88 -4.25 10.61
N GLN A 195 -16.48 -5.54 10.79
CA GLN A 195 -17.28 -6.50 11.57
C GLN A 195 -17.33 -6.17 13.06
N TYR A 196 -16.44 -5.31 13.55
CA TYR A 196 -16.42 -4.88 14.96
C TYR A 196 -17.14 -3.55 15.18
N ALA A 197 -17.37 -2.77 14.12
CA ALA A 197 -18.19 -1.58 14.18
C ALA A 197 -19.66 -1.98 14.39
N THR A 198 -20.32 -1.40 15.38
CA THR A 198 -21.74 -1.64 15.65
C THR A 198 -22.39 -0.35 16.09
N ASP A 199 -23.67 -0.17 15.75
CA ASP A 199 -24.46 1.02 16.07
C ASP A 199 -24.50 1.37 17.57
N ASP A 200 -24.21 0.39 18.45
CA ASP A 200 -24.22 0.56 19.91
C ASP A 200 -22.89 1.06 20.47
N ALA A 201 -21.80 1.01 19.70
CA ALA A 201 -20.47 1.41 20.18
C ALA A 201 -20.15 2.87 19.83
N ALA A 202 -19.85 3.69 20.84
CA ALA A 202 -19.37 5.05 20.63
C ALA A 202 -17.96 5.10 20.05
N SER A 203 -17.16 4.04 20.26
CA SER A 203 -15.80 3.88 19.72
C SER A 203 -15.37 2.41 19.73
N LEU A 204 -14.36 2.11 18.92
CA LEU A 204 -13.68 0.83 18.87
C LEU A 204 -12.23 1.01 19.29
N SER A 205 -11.77 0.22 20.26
CA SER A 205 -10.34 0.13 20.62
C SER A 205 -9.78 -1.18 20.08
N VAL A 206 -8.75 -1.10 19.26
CA VAL A 206 -8.09 -2.27 18.68
C VAL A 206 -6.68 -2.38 19.24
N ARG A 207 -6.40 -3.52 19.87
CA ARG A 207 -5.05 -3.91 20.26
C ARG A 207 -4.56 -4.98 19.29
N PHE A 208 -3.41 -4.75 18.68
CA PHE A 208 -2.74 -5.73 17.84
C PHE A 208 -1.40 -6.12 18.44
N SER A 209 -1.08 -7.42 18.50
CA SER A 209 0.19 -7.93 19.01
C SER A 209 0.85 -8.94 18.09
N LEU A 210 2.16 -9.07 18.22
CA LEU A 210 2.98 -10.04 17.49
C LEU A 210 4.24 -10.38 18.28
N LEU A 211 4.89 -11.50 17.93
CA LEU A 211 6.21 -11.86 18.44
C LEU A 211 7.30 -11.21 17.59
N ASN A 212 8.23 -10.49 18.20
CA ASN A 212 9.39 -9.91 17.51
C ASN A 212 10.58 -10.88 17.46
N TYR A 213 11.66 -10.46 16.79
CA TYR A 213 12.88 -11.29 16.65
C TYR A 213 13.72 -11.38 17.95
N GLU A 214 13.45 -10.57 18.94
CA GLU A 214 14.02 -10.66 20.30
C GLU A 214 13.29 -11.69 21.17
N GLY A 215 12.17 -12.24 20.69
CA GLY A 215 11.32 -13.19 21.41
C GLY A 215 10.38 -12.51 22.39
N GLU A 216 10.12 -11.23 22.20
CA GLU A 216 9.22 -10.41 23.02
C GLU A 216 7.90 -10.16 22.27
N GLU A 217 6.80 -10.09 23.01
CA GLU A 217 5.52 -9.67 22.45
C GLU A 217 5.48 -8.14 22.36
N GLU A 218 5.30 -7.63 21.14
CA GLU A 218 5.04 -6.23 20.87
C GLU A 218 3.53 -6.00 20.72
N SER A 219 3.01 -4.91 21.31
CA SER A 219 1.61 -4.54 21.25
C SER A 219 1.41 -3.10 20.82
N TYR A 220 0.40 -2.88 19.98
CA TYR A 220 -0.01 -1.59 19.46
C TYR A 220 -1.48 -1.37 19.74
N VAL A 221 -1.87 -0.18 20.18
CA VAL A 221 -3.26 0.15 20.53
C VAL A 221 -3.73 1.34 19.72
N PHE A 222 -4.90 1.22 19.11
CA PHE A 222 -5.54 2.24 18.30
C PHE A 222 -6.98 2.46 18.77
N GLU A 223 -7.37 3.72 18.80
CA GLU A 223 -8.76 4.11 18.99
C GLU A 223 -9.36 4.44 17.61
N TYR A 224 -10.43 3.76 17.26
CA TYR A 224 -11.19 4.03 16.06
C TYR A 224 -12.52 4.68 16.47
N ILE A 225 -12.75 5.87 15.98
CA ILE A 225 -14.01 6.60 16.14
C ILE A 225 -14.63 6.62 14.75
N GLU A 226 -15.79 6.03 14.59
CA GLU A 226 -16.50 6.06 13.32
C GLU A 226 -16.70 7.52 12.87
N PRO A 227 -16.33 7.88 11.62
CA PRO A 227 -16.37 9.25 11.14
C PRO A 227 -17.79 9.79 10.93
#